data_4d61057fe00bd8297604a718dc73d194
#
_entry.id   4d61057fe00bd8297604a718dc73d194
#
_cell.length_a   1.000
_cell.length_b   1.000
_cell.length_c   1.000
_cell.angle_alpha   90.00
_cell.angle_beta   90.00
_cell.angle_gamma   90.00
#
_symmetry.space_group_name_H-M   'P 1'
#
loop_
_entity.id
_entity.type
_entity.pdbx_description
1 polymer ?
#
loop_
_entity_poly.entity_id
_entity_poly.type
_entity_poly.pdbx_seq_one_letter_code
_entity_poly.pdbx_strand_id
1 'polypeptide(L)'
;AGIPTTPVAPSGGRPVYPDNTIGRPGFPTISFPVTYPTVSGGNYYSRVRFLNASTSGQTLDVYIDGRNVFSGSEFATISSYIRVTDGFHTVTVRRTNGQIYYQQTIAFVSGERLTMVILDTVSGVSLTRVSDMGCTNVPAGYGCLRVANMSYAGSSYDVRTFNNQTAFAGVGYKEVTSYKQTSSGTYTFFVT
;
A
#
# COMPACT_ATOMS: atom_id res chain seq x y z
N ALA A 1 -25.87 -33.39 -40.49
CA ALA A 1 -25.32 -33.18 -39.14
C ALA A 1 -24.20 -32.18 -39.24
N GLY A 2 -24.49 -30.90 -38.90
CA GLY A 2 -23.52 -29.82 -38.89
C GLY A 2 -22.78 -29.77 -37.56
N ILE A 3 -21.46 -29.66 -37.62
CA ILE A 3 -20.59 -29.46 -36.47
C ILE A 3 -20.70 -27.97 -36.06
N PRO A 4 -21.01 -27.64 -34.80
CA PRO A 4 -21.00 -26.26 -34.34
C PRO A 4 -19.57 -25.77 -34.28
N THR A 5 -19.26 -24.71 -35.05
CA THR A 5 -18.01 -23.95 -34.97
C THR A 5 -18.04 -23.09 -33.72
N THR A 6 -17.14 -23.35 -32.78
CA THR A 6 -16.84 -22.44 -31.64
C THR A 6 -16.34 -21.10 -32.15
N PRO A 7 -16.87 -19.97 -31.67
CA PRO A 7 -16.33 -18.67 -32.03
C PRO A 7 -14.94 -18.49 -31.43
N VAL A 8 -13.99 -18.13 -32.29
CA VAL A 8 -12.63 -17.74 -31.90
C VAL A 8 -12.75 -16.39 -31.16
N ALA A 9 -12.29 -16.37 -29.91
CA ALA A 9 -12.20 -15.13 -29.14
C ALA A 9 -11.19 -14.16 -29.81
N PRO A 10 -11.49 -12.87 -29.93
CA PRO A 10 -10.56 -11.89 -30.45
C PRO A 10 -9.37 -11.77 -29.50
N SER A 11 -8.18 -11.95 -30.05
CA SER A 11 -6.91 -11.73 -29.37
C SER A 11 -6.76 -10.26 -29.00
N GLY A 12 -6.61 -9.95 -27.71
CA GLY A 12 -6.22 -8.62 -27.22
C GLY A 12 -7.28 -7.80 -26.47
N GLY A 13 -8.42 -8.35 -26.10
CA GLY A 13 -9.40 -7.69 -25.27
C GLY A 13 -9.01 -7.71 -23.78
N ARG A 14 -8.95 -6.54 -23.14
CA ARG A 14 -8.88 -6.39 -21.68
C ARG A 14 -10.03 -7.16 -21.02
N PRO A 15 -9.83 -7.73 -19.83
CA PRO A 15 -10.96 -8.24 -19.05
C PRO A 15 -11.92 -7.09 -18.75
N VAL A 16 -13.17 -7.24 -19.22
CA VAL A 16 -14.27 -6.35 -18.84
C VAL A 16 -14.71 -6.79 -17.46
N TYR A 17 -14.42 -5.98 -16.44
CA TYR A 17 -14.95 -6.21 -15.10
C TYR A 17 -16.44 -5.88 -15.09
N PRO A 18 -17.30 -6.71 -14.47
CA PRO A 18 -18.72 -6.40 -14.36
C PRO A 18 -18.91 -5.13 -13.54
N ASP A 19 -19.77 -4.25 -14.06
CA ASP A 19 -20.22 -3.04 -13.38
C ASP A 19 -20.91 -3.43 -12.07
N ASN A 20 -20.26 -3.16 -10.95
CA ASN A 20 -20.75 -3.52 -9.62
C ASN A 20 -21.75 -2.47 -9.13
N THR A 21 -22.82 -2.23 -9.89
CA THR A 21 -23.97 -1.46 -9.43
C THR A 21 -24.82 -2.29 -8.48
N ILE A 22 -24.44 -2.32 -7.21
CA ILE A 22 -25.35 -2.76 -6.15
C ILE A 22 -26.29 -1.59 -5.85
N GLY A 23 -27.38 -1.49 -6.62
CA GLY A 23 -28.46 -0.55 -6.37
C GLY A 23 -29.19 -0.90 -5.09
N ARG A 24 -28.94 -0.17 -4.00
CA ARG A 24 -29.89 -0.06 -2.88
C ARG A 24 -30.94 0.98 -3.26
N PRO A 25 -32.23 0.68 -3.12
CA PRO A 25 -33.28 1.67 -3.38
C PRO A 25 -33.13 2.87 -2.41
N GLY A 26 -33.02 4.08 -2.97
CA GLY A 26 -33.13 5.32 -2.21
C GLY A 26 -31.85 6.17 -2.05
N PHE A 27 -30.71 5.76 -2.60
CA PHE A 27 -29.53 6.62 -2.62
C PHE A 27 -29.13 7.01 -4.06
N PRO A 28 -28.73 8.28 -4.31
CA PRO A 28 -28.26 8.69 -5.62
C PRO A 28 -26.97 7.92 -5.96
N THR A 29 -26.99 7.18 -7.04
CA THR A 29 -25.81 6.48 -7.58
C THR A 29 -24.87 7.52 -8.17
N ILE A 30 -23.77 7.84 -7.51
CA ILE A 30 -22.71 8.66 -8.08
C ILE A 30 -21.76 7.69 -8.80
N SER A 31 -21.92 7.60 -10.14
CA SER A 31 -20.95 6.91 -10.98
C SER A 31 -19.79 7.86 -11.27
N PHE A 32 -18.62 7.55 -10.73
CA PHE A 32 -17.39 8.20 -11.16
C PHE A 32 -16.89 7.45 -12.40
N PRO A 33 -16.75 8.09 -13.57
CA PRO A 33 -16.07 7.47 -14.69
C PRO A 33 -14.59 7.29 -14.31
N VAL A 34 -14.19 6.06 -14.00
CA VAL A 34 -12.79 5.73 -13.82
C VAL A 34 -12.17 5.65 -15.21
N THR A 35 -11.69 6.77 -15.72
CA THR A 35 -10.85 6.80 -16.91
C THR A 35 -9.47 6.31 -16.53
N TYR A 36 -9.16 5.05 -16.81
CA TYR A 36 -7.80 4.55 -16.75
C TYR A 36 -7.00 5.14 -17.91
N PRO A 37 -5.82 5.75 -17.67
CA PRO A 37 -4.97 6.15 -18.76
C PRO A 37 -4.58 4.92 -19.59
N THR A 38 -4.91 4.91 -20.86
CA THR A 38 -4.48 3.90 -21.82
C THR A 38 -2.99 4.10 -22.07
N VAL A 39 -2.15 3.37 -21.34
CA VAL A 39 -0.70 3.34 -21.60
C VAL A 39 -0.43 2.21 -22.60
N SER A 40 -0.11 2.58 -23.82
CA SER A 40 0.33 1.65 -24.86
C SER A 40 1.65 0.97 -24.43
N GLY A 41 1.66 -0.36 -24.32
CA GLY A 41 2.88 -1.17 -24.29
C GLY A 41 3.66 -1.23 -22.98
N GLY A 42 3.11 -0.78 -21.83
CA GLY A 42 3.75 -0.87 -20.51
C GLY A 42 3.39 -2.15 -19.74
N ASN A 43 4.35 -2.70 -19.01
CA ASN A 43 4.08 -3.74 -18.04
C ASN A 43 3.10 -3.22 -17.00
N TYR A 44 1.88 -3.75 -16.99
CA TYR A 44 0.80 -3.38 -16.06
C TYR A 44 1.07 -3.96 -14.67
N TYR A 45 1.89 -3.27 -13.86
CA TYR A 45 2.17 -3.66 -12.49
C TYR A 45 2.39 -2.46 -11.58
N SER A 46 2.10 -2.64 -10.31
CA SER A 46 2.50 -1.80 -9.21
C SER A 46 3.80 -2.31 -8.59
N ARG A 47 4.53 -1.46 -7.88
CA ARG A 47 5.65 -1.84 -7.02
C ARG A 47 5.20 -1.77 -5.57
N VAL A 48 5.21 -2.90 -4.90
CA VAL A 48 4.68 -3.04 -3.54
C VAL A 48 5.78 -3.56 -2.63
N ARG A 49 5.89 -3.01 -1.44
CA ARG A 49 6.69 -3.58 -0.34
C ARG A 49 5.86 -3.60 0.94
N PHE A 50 6.30 -4.40 1.90
CA PHE A 50 5.63 -4.56 3.18
C PHE A 50 6.53 -4.09 4.31
N LEU A 51 5.94 -3.36 5.27
CA LEU A 51 6.58 -2.97 6.53
C LEU A 51 5.79 -3.63 7.66
N ASN A 52 6.46 -4.38 8.51
CA ASN A 52 5.86 -4.87 9.75
C ASN A 52 6.06 -3.85 10.86
N ALA A 53 5.01 -3.11 11.20
CA ALA A 53 4.95 -2.18 12.33
C ALA A 53 4.09 -2.73 13.49
N SER A 54 3.74 -4.04 13.47
CA SER A 54 3.05 -4.72 14.57
C SER A 54 4.00 -4.98 15.73
N THR A 55 3.63 -4.54 16.91
CA THR A 55 4.39 -4.73 18.17
C THR A 55 4.00 -6.01 18.91
N SER A 56 3.15 -6.84 18.32
CA SER A 56 2.65 -8.08 18.94
C SER A 56 3.75 -9.11 19.25
N GLY A 57 4.99 -8.87 18.85
CA GLY A 57 6.13 -9.79 19.03
C GLY A 57 6.04 -11.06 18.18
N GLN A 58 5.13 -11.10 17.22
CA GLN A 58 4.91 -12.26 16.36
C GLN A 58 5.66 -12.10 15.04
N THR A 59 6.29 -13.17 14.61
CA THR A 59 6.85 -13.26 13.27
C THR A 59 5.71 -13.51 12.27
N LEU A 60 5.65 -12.67 11.24
CA LEU A 60 4.56 -12.65 10.26
C LEU A 60 5.06 -12.99 8.86
N ASP A 61 4.23 -13.69 8.11
CA ASP A 61 4.40 -13.96 6.68
C ASP A 61 3.30 -13.27 5.89
N VAL A 62 3.65 -12.71 4.73
CA VAL A 62 2.70 -12.08 3.81
C VAL A 62 2.60 -12.88 2.53
N TYR A 63 1.38 -13.08 2.08
CA TYR A 63 1.05 -13.78 0.84
C TYR A 63 0.21 -12.88 -0.06
N ILE A 64 0.46 -12.98 -1.36
CA ILE A 64 -0.43 -12.43 -2.40
C ILE A 64 -0.87 -13.59 -3.27
N ASP A 65 -2.18 -13.79 -3.41
CA ASP A 65 -2.82 -14.91 -4.14
C ASP A 65 -2.23 -16.28 -3.77
N GLY A 66 -1.99 -16.47 -2.48
CA GLY A 66 -1.42 -17.70 -1.94
C GLY A 66 0.10 -17.85 -2.09
N ARG A 67 0.78 -16.96 -2.82
CA ARG A 67 2.24 -16.95 -2.95
C ARG A 67 2.87 -16.15 -1.83
N ASN A 68 3.84 -16.73 -1.11
CA ASN A 68 4.63 -16.01 -0.11
C ASN A 68 5.48 -14.92 -0.77
N VAL A 69 5.37 -13.70 -0.29
CA VAL A 69 6.08 -12.52 -0.82
C VAL A 69 6.94 -11.81 0.23
N PHE A 70 6.72 -12.09 1.51
CA PHE A 70 7.52 -11.56 2.61
C PHE A 70 7.40 -12.53 3.78
N SER A 71 8.48 -13.21 4.15
CA SER A 71 8.50 -14.25 5.18
C SER A 71 9.38 -13.87 6.36
N GLY A 72 9.03 -14.40 7.53
CA GLY A 72 9.82 -14.21 8.75
C GLY A 72 9.90 -12.74 9.19
N SER A 73 8.88 -11.95 8.93
CA SER A 73 8.87 -10.52 9.19
C SER A 73 8.72 -10.25 10.69
N GLU A 74 9.74 -9.70 11.31
CA GLU A 74 9.72 -9.18 12.68
C GLU A 74 9.33 -7.70 12.71
N PHE A 75 9.11 -7.17 13.92
CA PHE A 75 8.83 -5.72 14.09
C PHE A 75 9.93 -4.87 13.44
N ALA A 76 9.50 -3.77 12.81
CA ALA A 76 10.33 -2.80 12.11
C ALA A 76 11.08 -3.34 10.87
N THR A 77 10.78 -4.55 10.40
CA THR A 77 11.35 -5.07 9.15
C THR A 77 10.56 -4.61 7.94
N ILE A 78 11.29 -4.31 6.86
CA ILE A 78 10.72 -3.89 5.58
C ILE A 78 11.22 -4.79 4.45
N SER A 79 10.30 -5.21 3.57
CA SER A 79 10.67 -6.03 2.41
C SER A 79 11.27 -5.18 1.28
N SER A 80 11.93 -5.84 0.33
CA SER A 80 12.19 -5.24 -0.98
C SER A 80 10.89 -5.02 -1.74
N TYR A 81 10.91 -4.13 -2.76
CA TYR A 81 9.78 -3.98 -3.67
C TYR A 81 9.62 -5.21 -4.56
N ILE A 82 8.40 -5.69 -4.63
CA ILE A 82 7.97 -6.71 -5.59
C ILE A 82 7.07 -6.09 -6.65
N ARG A 83 6.94 -6.77 -7.79
CA ARG A 83 5.98 -6.41 -8.83
C ARG A 83 4.70 -7.20 -8.61
N VAL A 84 3.57 -6.49 -8.56
CA VAL A 84 2.23 -7.05 -8.49
C VAL A 84 1.48 -6.55 -9.73
N THR A 85 0.87 -7.42 -10.48
CA THR A 85 0.05 -7.03 -11.65
C THR A 85 -1.07 -6.11 -11.21
N ASP A 86 -1.57 -5.27 -12.11
CA ASP A 86 -2.76 -4.47 -11.82
C ASP A 86 -3.99 -5.38 -11.69
N GLY A 87 -4.96 -4.93 -10.89
CA GLY A 87 -6.17 -5.66 -10.60
C GLY A 87 -6.37 -5.97 -9.11
N PHE A 88 -7.28 -6.89 -8.85
CA PHE A 88 -7.63 -7.31 -7.50
C PHE A 88 -6.85 -8.55 -7.09
N HIS A 89 -6.18 -8.49 -5.94
CA HIS A 89 -5.37 -9.57 -5.39
C HIS A 89 -5.74 -9.84 -3.95
N THR A 90 -5.75 -11.11 -3.56
CA THR A 90 -5.95 -11.49 -2.17
C THR A 90 -4.65 -11.36 -1.39
N VAL A 91 -4.59 -10.42 -0.47
CA VAL A 91 -3.45 -10.25 0.44
C VAL A 91 -3.79 -10.92 1.78
N THR A 92 -2.91 -11.81 2.22
CA THR A 92 -3.05 -12.55 3.47
C THR A 92 -1.83 -12.33 4.35
N VAL A 93 -2.05 -11.98 5.62
CA VAL A 93 -1.00 -11.94 6.66
C VAL A 93 -1.24 -13.09 7.61
N ARG A 94 -0.21 -13.92 7.84
CA ARG A 94 -0.26 -15.10 8.70
C ARG A 94 0.89 -15.07 9.70
N ARG A 95 0.69 -15.76 10.82
CA ARG A 95 1.81 -16.23 11.64
C ARG A 95 2.59 -17.33 10.91
N THR A 96 3.82 -17.53 11.29
CA THR A 96 4.64 -18.65 10.80
C THR A 96 4.05 -20.02 11.10
N ASN A 97 3.16 -20.15 12.11
CA ASN A 97 2.39 -21.37 12.39
C ASN A 97 1.17 -21.56 11.48
N GLY A 98 0.93 -20.66 10.51
CA GLY A 98 -0.16 -20.74 9.54
C GLY A 98 -1.46 -20.03 9.95
N GLN A 99 -1.57 -19.52 11.17
CA GLN A 99 -2.75 -18.78 11.62
C GLN A 99 -2.92 -17.49 10.84
N ILE A 100 -4.08 -17.31 10.20
CA ILE A 100 -4.41 -16.09 9.44
C ILE A 100 -4.82 -14.99 10.42
N TYR A 101 -4.17 -13.83 10.31
CA TYR A 101 -4.49 -12.62 11.05
C TYR A 101 -5.24 -11.59 10.22
N TYR A 102 -5.01 -11.60 8.92
CA TYR A 102 -5.62 -10.68 7.99
C TYR A 102 -5.75 -11.35 6.62
N GLN A 103 -6.89 -11.16 5.98
CA GLN A 103 -7.09 -11.56 4.60
C GLN A 103 -8.10 -10.62 3.95
N GLN A 104 -7.69 -9.99 2.87
CA GLN A 104 -8.56 -9.09 2.12
C GLN A 104 -8.16 -9.03 0.65
N THR A 105 -9.16 -8.78 -0.21
CA THR A 105 -8.92 -8.45 -1.61
C THR A 105 -8.61 -6.97 -1.73
N ILE A 106 -7.45 -6.66 -2.33
CA ILE A 106 -6.91 -5.30 -2.47
C ILE A 106 -6.67 -5.02 -3.95
N ALA A 107 -7.11 -3.86 -4.41
CA ALA A 107 -6.80 -3.38 -5.76
C ALA A 107 -5.38 -2.79 -5.81
N PHE A 108 -4.57 -3.25 -6.76
CA PHE A 108 -3.29 -2.62 -7.12
C PHE A 108 -3.43 -1.96 -8.48
N VAL A 109 -2.87 -0.77 -8.64
CA VAL A 109 -2.99 0.03 -9.87
C VAL A 109 -1.64 0.13 -10.55
N SER A 110 -1.62 -0.06 -11.86
CA SER A 110 -0.41 0.05 -12.68
C SER A 110 0.31 1.37 -12.47
N GLY A 111 1.63 1.31 -12.32
CA GLY A 111 2.49 2.48 -12.12
C GLY A 111 2.60 2.96 -10.67
N GLU A 112 1.80 2.45 -9.75
CA GLU A 112 1.93 2.81 -8.34
C GLU A 112 3.21 2.24 -7.71
N ARG A 113 3.71 2.99 -6.74
CA ARG A 113 4.73 2.53 -5.79
C ARG A 113 4.18 2.75 -4.39
N LEU A 114 4.10 1.68 -3.60
CA LEU A 114 3.48 1.76 -2.28
C LEU A 114 4.13 0.83 -1.25
N THR A 115 4.01 1.25 0.00
CA THR A 115 4.32 0.45 1.19
C THR A 115 3.00 0.04 1.85
N MET A 116 2.80 -1.27 2.01
CA MET A 116 1.71 -1.84 2.81
C MET A 116 2.23 -2.03 4.23
N VAL A 117 1.67 -1.30 5.19
CA VAL A 117 2.11 -1.33 6.58
C VAL A 117 1.19 -2.24 7.37
N ILE A 118 1.76 -3.26 8.02
CA ILE A 118 1.07 -4.15 8.95
C ILE A 118 1.02 -3.46 10.31
N LEU A 119 -0.17 -3.23 10.84
CA LEU A 119 -0.42 -2.49 12.08
C LEU A 119 -1.26 -3.30 13.03
N ASP A 120 -1.02 -3.13 14.32
CA ASP A 120 -1.88 -3.70 15.35
C ASP A 120 -3.25 -3.01 15.38
N THR A 121 -4.25 -3.78 15.73
CA THR A 121 -5.62 -3.34 16.03
C THR A 121 -6.10 -4.05 17.29
N VAL A 122 -7.25 -3.64 17.82
CA VAL A 122 -7.86 -4.31 18.98
C VAL A 122 -8.19 -5.79 18.75
N SER A 123 -8.33 -6.21 17.49
CA SER A 123 -8.75 -7.56 17.11
C SER A 123 -7.69 -8.35 16.32
N GLY A 124 -6.47 -7.85 16.22
CA GLY A 124 -5.39 -8.49 15.46
C GLY A 124 -4.55 -7.49 14.69
N VAL A 125 -4.40 -7.68 13.39
CA VAL A 125 -3.66 -6.75 12.53
C VAL A 125 -4.52 -6.23 11.39
N SER A 126 -4.13 -5.06 10.86
CA SER A 126 -4.68 -4.47 9.64
C SER A 126 -3.56 -4.09 8.68
N LEU A 127 -3.89 -3.88 7.42
CA LEU A 127 -2.98 -3.30 6.44
C LEU A 127 -3.37 -1.86 6.14
N THR A 128 -2.40 -0.96 6.19
CA THR A 128 -2.55 0.43 5.78
C THR A 128 -1.69 0.67 4.54
N ARG A 129 -2.30 1.31 3.53
CA ARG A 129 -1.66 1.64 2.25
C ARG A 129 -0.99 3.00 2.35
N VAL A 130 0.31 3.07 2.08
CA VAL A 130 1.10 4.30 2.04
C VAL A 130 1.70 4.44 0.64
N SER A 131 1.29 5.48 -0.10
CA SER A 131 1.89 5.77 -1.41
C SER A 131 3.32 6.25 -1.24
N ASP A 132 4.27 5.65 -1.95
CA ASP A 132 5.68 6.10 -1.98
C ASP A 132 5.97 7.08 -3.12
N MET A 133 4.90 7.62 -3.71
CA MET A 133 4.94 8.62 -4.77
C MET A 133 4.74 10.03 -4.18
N GLY A 134 5.06 11.06 -4.96
CA GLY A 134 4.76 12.45 -4.58
C GLY A 134 5.99 13.31 -4.24
N CYS A 135 7.19 12.71 -4.25
CA CYS A 135 8.43 13.51 -4.18
C CYS A 135 8.99 13.67 -5.60
N THR A 136 8.68 14.78 -6.23
CA THR A 136 9.07 15.12 -7.61
C THR A 136 9.82 16.46 -7.65
N ASN A 137 10.54 16.70 -8.73
CA ASN A 137 11.28 17.95 -8.95
C ASN A 137 12.25 18.28 -7.82
N VAL A 138 12.99 17.28 -7.35
CA VAL A 138 13.99 17.46 -6.27
C VAL A 138 15.26 18.04 -6.87
N PRO A 139 15.72 19.23 -6.42
CA PRO A 139 16.97 19.81 -6.89
C PRO A 139 18.17 18.92 -6.57
N ALA A 140 19.26 19.07 -7.33
CA ALA A 140 20.52 18.41 -7.02
C ALA A 140 20.98 18.78 -5.61
N GLY A 141 21.44 17.82 -4.83
CA GLY A 141 21.84 18.02 -3.43
C GLY A 141 20.70 18.10 -2.43
N TYR A 142 19.45 17.80 -2.84
CA TYR A 142 18.30 17.72 -1.95
C TYR A 142 17.72 16.29 -1.92
N GLY A 143 16.97 16.02 -0.88
CA GLY A 143 16.16 14.81 -0.70
C GLY A 143 14.76 15.14 -0.21
N CYS A 144 13.89 14.14 -0.17
CA CYS A 144 12.55 14.29 0.40
C CYS A 144 12.45 13.51 1.70
N LEU A 145 11.84 14.15 2.68
CA LEU A 145 11.52 13.57 3.97
C LEU A 145 10.02 13.71 4.24
N ARG A 146 9.41 12.66 4.77
CA ARG A 146 8.09 12.69 5.40
C ARG A 146 8.07 11.75 6.60
N VAL A 147 7.06 11.88 7.43
CA VAL A 147 6.86 11.06 8.62
C VAL A 147 5.51 10.37 8.54
N ALA A 148 5.44 9.17 9.09
CA ALA A 148 4.21 8.46 9.29
C ALA A 148 4.16 7.95 10.74
N ASN A 149 3.07 8.22 11.45
CA ASN A 149 2.85 7.65 12.78
C ASN A 149 2.07 6.33 12.64
N MET A 150 2.75 5.23 12.89
CA MET A 150 2.19 3.88 12.82
C MET A 150 2.03 3.24 14.21
N SER A 151 2.17 4.03 15.28
CA SER A 151 2.01 3.57 16.66
C SER A 151 0.55 3.56 17.08
N TYR A 152 -0.01 2.37 17.33
CA TYR A 152 -1.40 2.20 17.77
C TYR A 152 -1.65 2.75 19.19
N ALA A 153 -0.65 2.68 20.06
CA ALA A 153 -0.80 3.04 21.47
C ALA A 153 -0.57 4.54 21.74
N GLY A 154 -0.21 5.31 20.71
CA GLY A 154 0.19 6.70 20.84
C GLY A 154 -0.91 7.70 20.51
N SER A 155 -0.85 8.85 21.18
CA SER A 155 -1.47 10.08 20.75
C SER A 155 -0.78 10.61 19.48
N SER A 156 -1.03 11.84 19.08
CA SER A 156 -0.22 12.51 18.06
C SER A 156 1.17 12.84 18.60
N TYR A 157 2.17 12.79 17.73
CA TYR A 157 3.56 13.10 18.05
C TYR A 157 4.09 14.27 17.20
N ASP A 158 4.96 15.06 17.81
CA ASP A 158 5.79 15.99 17.10
C ASP A 158 7.13 15.32 16.72
N VAL A 159 7.64 15.68 15.55
CA VAL A 159 8.99 15.31 15.14
C VAL A 159 9.83 16.57 15.11
N ARG A 160 10.87 16.61 15.93
CA ARG A 160 11.75 17.79 16.11
C ARG A 160 13.16 17.50 15.65
N THR A 161 13.81 18.51 15.14
CA THR A 161 15.24 18.49 14.80
C THR A 161 16.09 18.62 16.08
N PHE A 162 17.40 18.37 15.95
CA PHE A 162 18.37 18.55 17.02
C PHE A 162 18.30 19.95 17.68
N ASN A 163 17.99 21.00 16.91
CA ASN A 163 17.85 22.36 17.40
C ASN A 163 16.46 22.64 18.01
N ASN A 164 15.71 21.61 18.35
CA ASN A 164 14.37 21.68 18.92
C ASN A 164 13.33 22.39 18.02
N GLN A 165 13.60 22.55 16.73
CA GLN A 165 12.63 23.06 15.78
C GLN A 165 11.66 21.94 15.36
N THR A 166 10.38 22.24 15.35
CA THR A 166 9.36 21.27 14.92
C THR A 166 9.43 21.06 13.42
N ALA A 167 9.86 19.88 13.00
CA ALA A 167 9.87 19.46 11.60
C ALA A 167 8.47 19.03 11.14
N PHE A 168 7.76 18.25 11.97
CA PHE A 168 6.38 17.83 11.73
C PHE A 168 5.64 17.88 13.08
N ALA A 169 4.44 18.46 13.09
CA ALA A 169 3.65 18.65 14.30
C ALA A 169 2.39 17.78 14.29
N GLY A 170 2.03 17.26 15.45
CA GLY A 170 0.75 16.65 15.70
C GLY A 170 0.43 15.43 14.83
N VAL A 171 1.42 14.65 14.42
CA VAL A 171 1.23 13.50 13.51
C VAL A 171 0.43 12.42 14.23
N GLY A 172 -0.85 12.26 13.84
CA GLY A 172 -1.78 11.31 14.43
C GLY A 172 -1.56 9.86 13.96
N TYR A 173 -2.19 8.91 14.65
CA TYR A 173 -2.12 7.49 14.26
C TYR A 173 -2.61 7.26 12.83
N LYS A 174 -1.86 6.49 12.06
CA LYS A 174 -2.04 6.25 10.62
C LYS A 174 -1.90 7.48 9.72
N GLU A 175 -1.55 8.61 10.28
CA GLU A 175 -1.27 9.80 9.49
C GLU A 175 0.09 9.69 8.81
N VAL A 176 0.11 10.08 7.53
CA VAL A 176 1.31 10.22 6.71
C VAL A 176 1.41 11.65 6.24
N THR A 177 2.46 12.35 6.64
CA THR A 177 2.64 13.76 6.30
C THR A 177 2.97 13.95 4.82
N SER A 178 2.80 15.17 4.32
CA SER A 178 3.34 15.57 3.03
C SER A 178 4.88 15.54 3.05
N TYR A 179 5.47 15.36 1.87
CA TYR A 179 6.93 15.44 1.72
C TYR A 179 7.42 16.87 1.94
N LYS A 180 8.54 16.97 2.65
CA LYS A 180 9.36 18.19 2.71
C LYS A 180 10.68 17.94 2.01
N GLN A 181 11.12 18.89 1.19
CA GLN A 181 12.45 18.84 0.60
C GLN A 181 13.46 19.40 1.59
N THR A 182 14.59 18.74 1.72
CA THR A 182 15.69 19.14 2.58
C THR A 182 17.02 18.90 1.86
N SER A 183 18.06 19.65 2.20
CA SER A 183 19.42 19.41 1.68
C SER A 183 19.90 18.01 2.04
N SER A 184 20.74 17.41 1.21
CA SER A 184 21.41 16.16 1.54
C SER A 184 22.30 16.34 2.77
N GLY A 185 22.21 15.41 3.73
CA GLY A 185 22.96 15.49 4.97
C GLY A 185 22.50 14.46 5.98
N THR A 186 23.14 14.46 7.14
CA THR A 186 22.75 13.65 8.30
C THR A 186 21.90 14.51 9.23
N TYR A 187 20.74 14.03 9.60
CA TYR A 187 19.81 14.70 10.47
C TYR A 187 19.49 13.83 11.67
N THR A 188 19.42 14.42 12.85
CA THR A 188 18.92 13.79 14.07
C THR A 188 17.54 14.33 14.38
N PHE A 189 16.58 13.43 14.57
CA PHE A 189 15.21 13.76 14.93
C PHE A 189 14.86 13.19 16.29
N PHE A 190 14.01 13.91 17.01
CA PHE A 190 13.39 13.49 18.26
C PHE A 190 11.88 13.39 18.06
N VAL A 191 11.28 12.38 18.62
CA VAL A 191 9.83 12.20 18.67
C VAL A 191 9.37 12.55 20.08
N THR A 192 8.41 13.47 20.19
CA THR A 192 7.94 14.00 21.48
C THR A 192 6.40 14.02 21.54
#